data_741e3157fcd35e783747d098e08de590
#
_entry.id   741e3157fcd35e783747d098e08de590
#
_cell.length_a   1.000
_cell.length_b   1.000
_cell.length_c   1.000
_cell.angle_alpha   90.00
_cell.angle_beta   90.00
_cell.angle_gamma   90.00
#
_symmetry.space_group_name_H-M   'P 1'
#
loop_
_entity.id
_entity.type
_entity.pdbx_description
1 polymer ?
#
loop_
_entity_poly.entity_id
_entity_poly.type
_entity_poly.pdbx_seq_one_letter_code
_entity_poly.pdbx_strand_id
1 'polypeptide(L)'
;MLEVYMGHYMREWLAEQGMVTSGECPPANAVYTYANSLQRTVATAQFFITGAFPGCDVPVHHQDKMGTMDPTFNPVITDNSPEFREKALKAMEAERQGMKLDESYKLLEKMTNYADSPSCKEKKVCSLTEAKDTFSAEYEKEPGVSGPLKVGNSLVDAFTLQYYEGFPLDQVAWGEIKTDQQWRVLSQLKNGYQDSLFTSTEVARNVAKPLVKYIDNALVTDQAKAPKITVLVGHDSNIASLLTALDFKPYQLHDQHERTPIGGKIVFQRWHDKNANRELMKIEYVYQSSEQLRNADVLSLKSPAQRVTLELKGCPIDANGFCPIDQFNTLMNDAAK
;
A
#
# COMPACT_ATOMS: atom_id res chain seq x y z
N MET A 1 -15.54 -0.33 9.82
CA MET A 1 -15.35 0.74 10.85
C MET A 1 -13.99 1.42 10.72
N LEU A 2 -12.88 0.69 10.50
CA LEU A 2 -11.52 1.29 10.40
C LEU A 2 -11.46 2.46 9.40
N GLU A 3 -12.01 2.29 8.20
CA GLU A 3 -12.01 3.37 7.20
C GLU A 3 -12.94 4.55 7.55
N VAL A 4 -14.01 4.31 8.29
CA VAL A 4 -14.85 5.41 8.82
C VAL A 4 -14.05 6.25 9.81
N TYR A 5 -13.31 5.62 10.71
CA TYR A 5 -12.47 6.33 11.69
C TYR A 5 -11.30 7.05 11.02
N MET A 6 -10.66 6.42 10.02
CA MET A 6 -9.62 7.07 9.23
C MET A 6 -10.19 8.27 8.45
N GLY A 7 -11.36 8.14 7.85
CA GLY A 7 -12.04 9.24 7.17
C GLY A 7 -12.34 10.40 8.11
N HIS A 8 -12.85 10.12 9.31
CA HIS A 8 -13.09 11.13 10.34
C HIS A 8 -11.80 11.88 10.73
N TYR A 9 -10.74 11.16 11.02
CA TYR A 9 -9.42 11.75 11.31
C TYR A 9 -8.93 12.64 10.18
N MET A 10 -8.98 12.13 8.94
CA MET A 10 -8.55 12.90 7.77
C MET A 10 -9.41 14.15 7.56
N ARG A 11 -10.71 14.10 7.86
CA ARG A 11 -11.59 15.28 7.82
C ARG A 11 -11.16 16.35 8.82
N GLU A 12 -10.89 15.97 10.07
CA GLU A 12 -10.42 16.91 11.07
C GLU A 12 -9.09 17.55 10.66
N TRP A 13 -8.16 16.74 10.14
CA TRP A 13 -6.88 17.22 9.64
C TRP A 13 -7.05 18.17 8.44
N LEU A 14 -7.89 17.84 7.47
CA LEU A 14 -8.18 18.70 6.32
C LEU A 14 -8.79 20.04 6.74
N ALA A 15 -9.65 20.04 7.76
CA ALA A 15 -10.23 21.26 8.32
C ALA A 15 -9.16 22.11 9.00
N GLU A 16 -8.26 21.50 9.79
CA GLU A 16 -7.12 22.19 10.40
C GLU A 16 -6.20 22.84 9.37
N GLN A 17 -6.01 22.18 8.21
CA GLN A 17 -5.22 22.71 7.09
C GLN A 17 -5.99 23.73 6.23
N GLY A 18 -7.24 24.03 6.54
CA GLY A 18 -8.06 24.97 5.77
C GLY A 18 -8.53 24.47 4.42
N MET A 19 -8.44 23.17 4.16
CA MET A 19 -8.89 22.55 2.91
C MET A 19 -10.40 22.39 2.82
N VAL A 20 -11.05 22.22 3.96
CA VAL A 20 -12.49 22.08 4.13
C VAL A 20 -12.96 22.89 5.33
N THR A 21 -14.24 23.29 5.36
CA THR A 21 -14.83 23.94 6.54
C THR A 21 -15.44 22.88 7.44
N SER A 22 -15.14 22.95 8.74
CA SER A 22 -15.71 22.03 9.73
C SER A 22 -17.23 22.11 9.74
N GLY A 23 -17.89 20.95 9.73
CA GLY A 23 -19.36 20.86 9.77
C GLY A 23 -20.09 21.19 8.46
N GLU A 24 -19.39 21.57 7.40
CA GLU A 24 -19.98 21.87 6.09
C GLU A 24 -19.60 20.82 5.06
N CYS A 25 -20.51 20.59 4.10
CA CYS A 25 -20.16 19.78 2.94
C CYS A 25 -19.23 20.53 1.98
N PRO A 26 -18.24 19.86 1.36
CA PRO A 26 -17.43 20.49 0.35
C PRO A 26 -18.29 20.90 -0.87
N PRO A 27 -17.88 21.94 -1.60
CA PRO A 27 -18.52 22.27 -2.87
C PRO A 27 -18.52 21.08 -3.83
N ALA A 28 -19.53 20.97 -4.68
CA ALA A 28 -19.52 20.01 -5.78
C ALA A 28 -18.20 20.14 -6.57
N ASN A 29 -17.59 19.04 -6.94
CA ASN A 29 -16.30 18.94 -7.65
C ASN A 29 -15.05 19.30 -6.81
N ALA A 30 -15.18 19.64 -5.53
CA ALA A 30 -14.03 19.87 -4.68
C ALA A 30 -13.34 18.57 -4.23
N VAL A 31 -14.10 17.47 -4.16
CA VAL A 31 -13.62 16.13 -3.79
C VAL A 31 -13.97 15.14 -4.89
N TYR A 32 -12.98 14.39 -5.34
CA TYR A 32 -13.18 13.30 -6.29
C TYR A 32 -12.65 11.99 -5.70
N THR A 33 -13.47 10.98 -5.67
CA THR A 33 -13.12 9.65 -5.14
C THR A 33 -13.21 8.61 -6.24
N TYR A 34 -12.14 7.87 -6.46
CA TYR A 34 -12.02 6.88 -7.52
C TYR A 34 -11.44 5.58 -6.97
N ALA A 35 -12.15 4.50 -7.12
CA ALA A 35 -11.78 3.19 -6.60
C ALA A 35 -11.61 2.17 -7.72
N ASN A 36 -10.73 1.19 -7.50
CA ASN A 36 -10.73 -0.03 -8.31
C ASN A 36 -12.10 -0.71 -8.21
N SER A 37 -12.57 -1.27 -9.31
CA SER A 37 -13.92 -1.84 -9.46
C SER A 37 -14.09 -3.24 -8.84
N LEU A 38 -13.46 -3.46 -7.69
CA LEU A 38 -13.68 -4.63 -6.83
C LEU A 38 -14.56 -4.23 -5.63
N GLN A 39 -15.39 -5.14 -5.18
CA GLN A 39 -16.31 -4.88 -4.07
C GLN A 39 -15.59 -4.30 -2.85
N ARG A 40 -14.45 -4.89 -2.46
CA ARG A 40 -13.67 -4.45 -1.28
C ARG A 40 -13.11 -3.03 -1.42
N THR A 41 -12.63 -2.63 -2.60
CA THR A 41 -12.06 -1.30 -2.82
C THR A 41 -13.14 -0.22 -2.91
N VAL A 42 -14.26 -0.51 -3.56
CA VAL A 42 -15.41 0.39 -3.59
C VAL A 42 -15.99 0.57 -2.18
N ALA A 43 -16.13 -0.51 -1.41
CA ALA A 43 -16.59 -0.43 -0.02
C ALA A 43 -15.61 0.37 0.87
N THR A 44 -14.30 0.17 0.71
CA THR A 44 -13.27 0.95 1.40
C THR A 44 -13.44 2.45 1.14
N ALA A 45 -13.61 2.83 -0.14
CA ALA A 45 -13.84 4.22 -0.53
C ALA A 45 -15.15 4.78 0.09
N GLN A 46 -16.24 4.02 0.03
CA GLN A 46 -17.53 4.42 0.60
C GLN A 46 -17.44 4.65 2.12
N PHE A 47 -16.81 3.74 2.85
CA PHE A 47 -16.65 3.90 4.30
C PHE A 47 -15.71 5.05 4.66
N PHE A 48 -14.64 5.26 3.90
CA PHE A 48 -13.78 6.43 4.09
C PHE A 48 -14.56 7.73 3.88
N ILE A 49 -15.31 7.86 2.79
CA ILE A 49 -16.14 9.05 2.50
C ILE A 49 -17.22 9.24 3.56
N THR A 50 -17.84 8.17 4.04
CA THR A 50 -18.81 8.24 5.14
C THR A 50 -18.22 8.87 6.39
N GLY A 51 -16.98 8.53 6.72
CA GLY A 51 -16.26 9.14 7.85
C GLY A 51 -15.78 10.56 7.58
N ALA A 52 -15.25 10.81 6.39
CA ALA A 52 -14.67 12.11 6.04
C ALA A 52 -15.74 13.18 5.74
N PHE A 53 -16.84 12.80 5.12
CA PHE A 53 -17.89 13.74 4.67
C PHE A 53 -19.28 13.23 5.05
N PRO A 54 -19.58 13.05 6.35
CA PRO A 54 -20.84 12.47 6.80
C PRO A 54 -22.04 13.33 6.34
N GLY A 55 -23.01 12.67 5.70
CA GLY A 55 -24.20 13.32 5.21
C GLY A 55 -24.03 14.16 3.93
N CYS A 56 -22.82 14.18 3.35
CA CYS A 56 -22.53 14.91 2.12
C CYS A 56 -22.65 14.00 0.89
N ASP A 57 -23.05 14.59 -0.24
CA ASP A 57 -23.07 13.89 -1.53
C ASP A 57 -21.68 13.94 -2.17
N VAL A 58 -20.86 12.93 -1.86
CA VAL A 58 -19.55 12.70 -2.43
C VAL A 58 -19.54 11.32 -3.07
N PRO A 59 -19.80 11.21 -4.37
CA PRO A 59 -19.91 9.91 -5.03
C PRO A 59 -18.55 9.21 -5.12
N VAL A 60 -18.58 7.88 -5.02
CA VAL A 60 -17.44 7.01 -5.29
C VAL A 60 -17.53 6.58 -6.76
N HIS A 61 -16.57 7.01 -7.55
CA HIS A 61 -16.44 6.63 -8.95
C HIS A 61 -15.63 5.34 -9.11
N HIS A 62 -16.00 4.53 -10.07
CA HIS A 62 -15.30 3.34 -10.51
C HIS A 62 -15.70 3.01 -11.94
N GLN A 63 -14.99 2.12 -12.64
CA GLN A 63 -15.45 1.67 -13.96
C GLN A 63 -16.78 0.89 -13.84
N ASP A 64 -17.56 0.85 -14.91
CA ASP A 64 -18.90 0.27 -14.90
C ASP A 64 -18.93 -1.22 -14.55
N LYS A 65 -17.95 -1.98 -15.02
CA LYS A 65 -17.89 -3.43 -14.82
C LYS A 65 -17.30 -3.77 -13.47
N MET A 66 -18.14 -4.01 -12.48
CA MET A 66 -17.72 -4.52 -11.17
C MET A 66 -17.14 -5.93 -11.26
N GLY A 67 -16.20 -6.26 -10.34
CA GLY A 67 -15.56 -7.56 -10.26
C GLY A 67 -14.39 -7.75 -11.22
N THR A 68 -14.02 -6.70 -11.96
CA THR A 68 -12.83 -6.68 -12.82
C THR A 68 -11.85 -5.60 -12.34
N MET A 69 -10.55 -5.82 -12.60
CA MET A 69 -9.54 -4.83 -12.28
C MET A 69 -9.61 -3.66 -13.24
N ASP A 70 -9.66 -2.44 -12.67
CA ASP A 70 -9.51 -1.22 -13.45
C ASP A 70 -8.04 -1.07 -13.90
N PRO A 71 -7.77 -0.72 -15.16
CA PRO A 71 -6.39 -0.57 -15.66
C PRO A 71 -5.51 0.38 -14.84
N THR A 72 -6.08 1.41 -14.20
CA THR A 72 -5.33 2.33 -13.34
C THR A 72 -4.72 1.64 -12.13
N PHE A 73 -5.42 0.66 -11.56
CA PHE A 73 -5.05 -0.06 -10.34
C PHE A 73 -4.56 -1.50 -10.59
N ASN A 74 -4.59 -1.96 -11.84
CA ASN A 74 -4.18 -3.31 -12.19
C ASN A 74 -2.66 -3.37 -12.42
N PRO A 75 -1.88 -3.96 -11.48
CA PRO A 75 -0.42 -3.95 -11.57
C PRO A 75 0.10 -5.07 -12.49
N VAL A 76 -0.33 -5.08 -13.73
CA VAL A 76 0.06 -6.09 -14.73
C VAL A 76 1.26 -5.65 -15.55
N ILE A 77 2.01 -6.62 -16.02
CA ILE A 77 3.13 -6.40 -16.93
C ILE A 77 2.59 -5.94 -18.28
N THR A 78 3.09 -4.80 -18.75
CA THR A 78 2.64 -4.15 -19.99
C THR A 78 3.66 -4.25 -21.13
N ASP A 79 4.85 -4.74 -20.86
CA ASP A 79 5.90 -4.98 -21.87
C ASP A 79 5.90 -6.46 -22.26
N ASN A 80 5.63 -6.76 -23.53
CA ASN A 80 5.58 -8.12 -24.08
C ASN A 80 6.92 -8.63 -24.63
N SER A 81 8.01 -7.86 -24.45
CA SER A 81 9.31 -8.27 -24.98
C SER A 81 9.94 -9.39 -24.16
N PRO A 82 10.61 -10.37 -24.80
CA PRO A 82 11.36 -11.40 -24.10
C PRO A 82 12.46 -10.83 -23.21
N GLU A 83 13.08 -9.73 -23.62
CA GLU A 83 14.13 -9.01 -22.89
C GLU A 83 13.61 -8.45 -21.57
N PHE A 84 12.43 -7.84 -21.59
CA PHE A 84 11.80 -7.35 -20.37
C PHE A 84 11.46 -8.49 -19.41
N ARG A 85 10.86 -9.57 -19.95
CA ARG A 85 10.50 -10.75 -19.15
C ARG A 85 11.73 -11.34 -18.44
N GLU A 86 12.85 -11.49 -19.15
CA GLU A 86 14.09 -12.00 -18.55
C GLU A 86 14.62 -11.06 -17.44
N LYS A 87 14.62 -9.74 -17.67
CA LYS A 87 15.02 -8.76 -16.67
C LYS A 87 14.11 -8.79 -15.45
N ALA A 88 12.79 -8.85 -15.63
CA ALA A 88 11.83 -8.91 -14.55
C ALA A 88 12.00 -10.16 -13.69
N LEU A 89 12.20 -11.33 -14.29
CA LEU A 89 12.45 -12.58 -13.57
C LEU A 89 13.74 -12.49 -12.75
N LYS A 90 14.83 -12.03 -13.35
CA LYS A 90 16.12 -11.84 -12.65
C LYS A 90 16.01 -10.84 -11.49
N ALA A 91 15.27 -9.77 -11.69
CA ALA A 91 15.09 -8.75 -10.66
C ALA A 91 14.29 -9.29 -9.46
N MET A 92 13.20 -10.01 -9.70
CA MET A 92 12.41 -10.64 -8.64
C MET A 92 13.21 -11.72 -7.89
N GLU A 93 13.97 -12.54 -8.60
CA GLU A 93 14.86 -13.55 -8.01
C GLU A 93 15.95 -12.89 -7.15
N ALA A 94 16.55 -11.79 -7.62
CA ALA A 94 17.57 -11.06 -6.87
C ALA A 94 17.02 -10.45 -5.58
N GLU A 95 15.81 -9.86 -5.61
CA GLU A 95 15.12 -9.37 -4.41
C GLU A 95 14.91 -10.52 -3.41
N ARG A 96 14.39 -11.65 -3.88
CA ARG A 96 14.16 -12.82 -3.02
C ARG A 96 15.45 -13.38 -2.42
N GLN A 97 16.54 -13.45 -3.18
CA GLN A 97 17.83 -13.96 -2.72
C GLN A 97 18.47 -13.09 -1.64
N GLY A 98 18.20 -11.78 -1.65
CA GLY A 98 18.63 -10.85 -0.61
C GLY A 98 17.94 -11.01 0.75
N MET A 99 16.83 -11.75 0.81
CA MET A 99 16.01 -11.91 2.02
C MET A 99 16.49 -13.08 2.88
N LYS A 100 16.49 -12.87 4.20
CA LYS A 100 16.80 -13.89 5.21
C LYS A 100 15.48 -14.41 5.82
N LEU A 101 14.85 -15.40 5.21
CA LEU A 101 13.53 -15.90 5.60
C LEU A 101 13.54 -17.24 6.34
N ASP A 102 14.68 -17.84 6.56
CA ASP A 102 14.79 -19.18 7.17
C ASP A 102 14.17 -19.24 8.57
N GLU A 103 14.40 -18.22 9.40
CA GLU A 103 13.80 -18.12 10.73
C GLU A 103 12.27 -18.05 10.64
N SER A 104 11.77 -17.24 9.70
CA SER A 104 10.34 -17.07 9.47
C SER A 104 9.69 -18.38 9.03
N TYR A 105 10.30 -19.11 8.10
CA TYR A 105 9.81 -20.40 7.66
C TYR A 105 9.83 -21.45 8.76
N LYS A 106 10.92 -21.55 9.53
CA LYS A 106 11.01 -22.49 10.66
C LYS A 106 9.95 -22.21 11.73
N LEU A 107 9.71 -20.94 12.03
CA LEU A 107 8.66 -20.56 12.96
C LEU A 107 7.28 -20.98 12.42
N LEU A 108 7.00 -20.67 11.14
CA LEU A 108 5.75 -21.02 10.50
C LEU A 108 5.53 -22.55 10.44
N GLU A 109 6.55 -23.32 10.06
CA GLU A 109 6.51 -24.80 10.04
C GLU A 109 6.16 -25.37 11.41
N LYS A 110 6.78 -24.85 12.47
CA LYS A 110 6.52 -25.27 13.84
C LYS A 110 5.07 -24.97 14.26
N MET A 111 4.60 -23.75 14.01
CA MET A 111 3.26 -23.30 14.41
C MET A 111 2.14 -24.06 13.70
N THR A 112 2.36 -24.42 12.44
CA THR A 112 1.37 -25.10 11.61
C THR A 112 1.48 -26.63 11.64
N ASN A 113 2.46 -27.18 12.39
CA ASN A 113 2.81 -28.61 12.31
C ASN A 113 2.96 -29.05 10.83
N TYR A 114 3.72 -28.30 10.07
CA TYR A 114 3.76 -28.39 8.60
C TYR A 114 4.12 -29.79 8.08
N ALA A 115 4.92 -30.54 8.82
CA ALA A 115 5.29 -31.92 8.48
C ALA A 115 4.07 -32.87 8.40
N ASP A 116 3.01 -32.57 9.14
CA ASP A 116 1.77 -33.34 9.11
C ASP A 116 0.72 -32.79 8.16
N SER A 117 1.02 -31.68 7.48
CA SER A 117 0.10 -31.03 6.56
C SER A 117 -0.20 -31.88 5.31
N PRO A 118 -1.37 -31.70 4.67
CA PRO A 118 -1.64 -32.28 3.36
C PRO A 118 -0.58 -31.95 2.33
N SER A 119 -0.06 -30.71 2.33
CA SER A 119 0.99 -30.28 1.40
C SER A 119 2.26 -31.10 1.54
N CYS A 120 2.70 -31.44 2.77
CA CYS A 120 3.83 -32.33 2.98
C CYS A 120 3.52 -33.76 2.51
N LYS A 121 2.38 -34.30 2.92
CA LYS A 121 2.01 -35.71 2.67
C LYS A 121 1.72 -35.98 1.19
N GLU A 122 1.02 -35.08 0.52
CA GLU A 122 0.58 -35.24 -0.87
C GLU A 122 1.64 -34.78 -1.86
N LYS A 123 2.22 -33.60 -1.64
CA LYS A 123 3.17 -32.95 -2.56
C LYS A 123 4.64 -33.28 -2.26
N LYS A 124 4.92 -34.00 -1.17
CA LYS A 124 6.27 -34.31 -0.70
C LYS A 124 7.17 -33.08 -0.47
N VAL A 125 6.55 -31.92 -0.24
CA VAL A 125 7.24 -30.67 0.13
C VAL A 125 7.06 -30.48 1.63
N CYS A 126 8.00 -30.99 2.40
CA CYS A 126 7.91 -31.04 3.87
C CYS A 126 8.77 -29.98 4.57
N SER A 127 9.56 -29.21 3.83
CA SER A 127 10.33 -28.08 4.32
C SER A 127 10.15 -26.87 3.45
N LEU A 128 9.73 -25.74 4.03
CA LEU A 128 9.61 -24.47 3.35
C LEU A 128 10.98 -23.81 3.12
N THR A 129 11.99 -24.16 3.94
CA THR A 129 13.37 -23.64 3.79
C THR A 129 14.13 -24.32 2.65
N GLU A 130 13.81 -25.59 2.35
CA GLU A 130 14.50 -26.35 1.30
C GLU A 130 13.83 -26.22 -0.06
N ALA A 131 12.52 -25.93 -0.09
CA ALA A 131 11.80 -25.71 -1.33
C ALA A 131 12.19 -24.39 -2.00
N LYS A 132 12.07 -24.34 -3.32
CA LYS A 132 12.44 -23.17 -4.12
C LYS A 132 11.21 -22.41 -4.59
N ASP A 133 11.33 -21.09 -4.59
CA ASP A 133 10.37 -20.20 -5.23
C ASP A 133 10.57 -20.18 -6.76
N THR A 134 9.48 -20.07 -7.49
CA THR A 134 9.48 -19.92 -8.95
C THR A 134 8.67 -18.69 -9.31
N PHE A 135 9.31 -17.73 -9.99
CA PHE A 135 8.69 -16.46 -10.40
C PHE A 135 8.11 -16.54 -11.81
N SER A 136 7.10 -15.71 -12.05
CA SER A 136 6.49 -15.52 -13.37
C SER A 136 6.32 -14.04 -13.69
N ALA A 137 6.57 -13.68 -14.96
CA ALA A 137 6.46 -12.32 -15.49
C ALA A 137 5.83 -12.40 -16.88
N GLU A 138 4.53 -12.67 -16.95
CA GLU A 138 3.80 -12.81 -18.19
C GLU A 138 3.07 -11.51 -18.56
N TYR A 139 3.04 -11.20 -19.85
CA TYR A 139 2.32 -10.06 -20.39
C TYR A 139 0.83 -10.10 -19.99
N GLU A 140 0.29 -8.95 -19.64
CA GLU A 140 -1.10 -8.75 -19.14
C GLU A 140 -1.45 -9.54 -17.88
N LYS A 141 -0.44 -10.03 -17.15
CA LYS A 141 -0.63 -10.66 -15.84
C LYS A 141 0.17 -9.94 -14.76
N GLU A 142 -0.30 -10.02 -13.53
CA GLU A 142 0.50 -9.59 -12.39
C GLU A 142 1.78 -10.43 -12.26
N PRO A 143 2.90 -9.84 -11.79
CA PRO A 143 4.06 -10.61 -11.37
C PRO A 143 3.62 -11.68 -10.36
N GLY A 144 4.15 -12.88 -10.48
CA GLY A 144 3.72 -14.00 -9.65
C GLY A 144 4.89 -14.77 -9.08
N VAL A 145 4.60 -15.47 -7.98
CA VAL A 145 5.50 -16.45 -7.38
C VAL A 145 4.72 -17.68 -6.94
N SER A 146 5.31 -18.85 -7.13
CA SER A 146 4.85 -20.12 -6.56
C SER A 146 5.96 -20.70 -5.68
N GLY A 147 5.57 -21.48 -4.67
CA GLY A 147 6.52 -22.09 -3.75
C GLY A 147 6.37 -21.57 -2.31
N PRO A 148 7.41 -21.70 -1.48
CA PRO A 148 7.36 -21.40 -0.05
C PRO A 148 6.92 -19.96 0.26
N LEU A 149 7.36 -18.99 -0.52
CA LEU A 149 7.03 -17.59 -0.29
C LEU A 149 5.53 -17.33 -0.43
N LYS A 150 4.89 -17.93 -1.42
CA LYS A 150 3.43 -17.84 -1.58
C LYS A 150 2.67 -18.51 -0.44
N VAL A 151 3.12 -19.69 -0.01
CA VAL A 151 2.54 -20.40 1.14
C VAL A 151 2.67 -19.57 2.41
N GLY A 152 3.87 -19.06 2.68
CA GLY A 152 4.16 -18.19 3.82
C GLY A 152 3.31 -16.93 3.84
N ASN A 153 3.24 -16.22 2.72
CA ASN A 153 2.38 -15.05 2.59
C ASN A 153 0.92 -15.36 2.89
N SER A 154 0.37 -16.42 2.30
CA SER A 154 -1.05 -16.77 2.47
C SER A 154 -1.41 -17.10 3.91
N LEU A 155 -0.54 -17.83 4.61
CA LEU A 155 -0.78 -18.20 6.02
C LEU A 155 -0.63 -16.98 6.94
N VAL A 156 0.44 -16.21 6.79
CA VAL A 156 0.67 -15.03 7.63
C VAL A 156 -0.39 -13.95 7.39
N ASP A 157 -0.85 -13.79 6.14
CA ASP A 157 -1.95 -12.89 5.83
C ASP A 157 -3.24 -13.33 6.56
N ALA A 158 -3.57 -14.61 6.55
CA ALA A 158 -4.72 -15.13 7.29
C ALA A 158 -4.61 -14.88 8.80
N PHE A 159 -3.44 -15.08 9.41
CA PHE A 159 -3.21 -14.78 10.83
C PHE A 159 -3.33 -13.28 11.13
N THR A 160 -2.81 -12.43 10.25
CA THR A 160 -2.90 -10.97 10.35
C THR A 160 -4.36 -10.52 10.29
N LEU A 161 -5.15 -11.07 9.39
CA LEU A 161 -6.58 -10.77 9.29
C LEU A 161 -7.36 -11.24 10.53
N GLN A 162 -7.10 -12.44 11.05
CA GLN A 162 -7.68 -12.89 12.32
C GLN A 162 -7.37 -11.92 13.46
N TYR A 163 -6.13 -11.43 13.51
CA TYR A 163 -5.68 -10.49 14.54
C TYR A 163 -6.43 -9.16 14.43
N TYR A 164 -6.54 -8.59 13.22
CA TYR A 164 -7.22 -7.30 13.01
C TYR A 164 -8.75 -7.39 13.10
N GLU A 165 -9.33 -8.56 12.84
CA GLU A 165 -10.77 -8.81 13.09
C GLU A 165 -11.11 -8.97 14.58
N GLY A 166 -10.12 -8.88 15.46
CA GLY A 166 -10.31 -8.94 16.89
C GLY A 166 -10.58 -10.33 17.44
N PHE A 167 -10.20 -11.40 16.74
CA PHE A 167 -10.33 -12.75 17.26
C PHE A 167 -9.61 -12.86 18.62
N PRO A 168 -10.12 -13.65 19.57
CA PRO A 168 -9.42 -13.99 20.79
C PRO A 168 -7.98 -14.46 20.48
N LEU A 169 -6.99 -14.03 21.27
CA LEU A 169 -5.58 -14.33 20.96
C LEU A 169 -5.27 -15.83 20.94
N ASP A 170 -6.02 -16.64 21.65
CA ASP A 170 -5.92 -18.10 21.63
C ASP A 170 -6.50 -18.74 20.36
N GLN A 171 -7.22 -17.97 19.54
CA GLN A 171 -7.75 -18.37 18.24
C GLN A 171 -6.93 -17.84 17.06
N VAL A 172 -6.20 -16.74 17.24
CA VAL A 172 -5.30 -16.21 16.20
C VAL A 172 -4.15 -17.18 15.99
N ALA A 173 -4.02 -17.74 14.79
CA ALA A 173 -3.01 -18.78 14.49
C ALA A 173 -3.01 -19.90 15.56
N TRP A 174 -4.19 -20.34 15.97
CA TRP A 174 -4.39 -21.35 17.04
C TRP A 174 -3.72 -20.98 18.38
N GLY A 175 -3.55 -19.71 18.64
CA GLY A 175 -2.88 -19.22 19.84
C GLY A 175 -1.37 -19.43 19.87
N GLU A 176 -0.73 -19.73 18.76
CA GLU A 176 0.71 -19.99 18.67
C GLU A 176 1.57 -18.72 18.61
N ILE A 177 0.99 -17.56 18.29
CA ILE A 177 1.68 -16.28 18.30
C ILE A 177 1.55 -15.63 19.68
N LYS A 178 2.64 -15.61 20.44
CA LYS A 178 2.66 -15.16 21.84
C LYS A 178 3.32 -13.79 22.02
N THR A 179 4.17 -13.34 21.09
CA THR A 179 5.02 -12.18 21.25
C THR A 179 5.04 -11.30 20.01
N ASP A 180 5.32 -10.01 20.22
CA ASP A 180 5.57 -9.06 19.15
C ASP A 180 6.74 -9.50 18.24
N GLN A 181 7.78 -10.11 18.80
CA GLN A 181 8.89 -10.63 18.02
C GLN A 181 8.46 -11.73 17.05
N GLN A 182 7.55 -12.62 17.46
CA GLN A 182 7.00 -13.64 16.54
C GLN A 182 6.21 -12.99 15.39
N TRP A 183 5.42 -11.95 15.67
CA TRP A 183 4.78 -11.16 14.61
C TRP A 183 5.79 -10.55 13.64
N ARG A 184 6.88 -9.95 14.15
CA ARG A 184 7.94 -9.38 13.30
C ARG A 184 8.57 -10.43 12.40
N VAL A 185 8.89 -11.60 12.94
CA VAL A 185 9.49 -12.70 12.19
C VAL A 185 8.55 -13.22 11.12
N LEU A 186 7.27 -13.46 11.45
CA LEU A 186 6.29 -13.95 10.50
C LEU A 186 5.97 -12.92 9.40
N SER A 187 5.86 -11.66 9.76
CA SER A 187 5.55 -10.58 8.81
C SER A 187 6.62 -10.42 7.72
N GLN A 188 7.85 -10.91 7.93
CA GLN A 188 8.88 -10.96 6.89
C GLN A 188 8.45 -11.78 5.67
N LEU A 189 7.61 -12.80 5.84
CA LEU A 189 7.09 -13.59 4.73
C LEU A 189 6.11 -12.79 3.88
N LYS A 190 5.23 -12.04 4.51
CA LYS A 190 4.28 -11.16 3.82
C LYS A 190 4.97 -9.98 3.15
N ASN A 191 5.86 -9.30 3.87
CA ASN A 191 6.67 -8.22 3.32
C ASN A 191 7.57 -8.73 2.18
N GLY A 192 8.20 -9.88 2.34
CA GLY A 192 9.06 -10.49 1.33
C GLY A 192 8.31 -10.90 0.06
N TYR A 193 7.08 -11.39 0.19
CA TYR A 193 6.22 -11.65 -0.96
C TYR A 193 5.96 -10.37 -1.76
N GLN A 194 5.53 -9.32 -1.09
CA GLN A 194 5.25 -8.03 -1.70
C GLN A 194 6.50 -7.42 -2.34
N ASP A 195 7.62 -7.42 -1.61
CA ASP A 195 8.88 -6.86 -2.08
C ASP A 195 9.40 -7.62 -3.30
N SER A 196 9.40 -8.94 -3.29
CA SER A 196 9.89 -9.74 -4.42
C SER A 196 9.15 -9.43 -5.72
N LEU A 197 7.83 -9.19 -5.65
CA LEU A 197 6.99 -9.01 -6.82
C LEU A 197 6.92 -7.55 -7.30
N PHE A 198 6.99 -6.57 -6.40
CA PHE A 198 6.59 -5.20 -6.71
C PHE A 198 7.63 -4.13 -6.39
N THR A 199 8.79 -4.47 -5.82
CA THR A 199 9.78 -3.46 -5.41
C THR A 199 11.11 -3.51 -6.14
N SER A 200 11.29 -4.37 -7.13
CA SER A 200 12.37 -4.19 -8.10
C SER A 200 12.05 -3.04 -9.05
N THR A 201 13.03 -2.20 -9.37
CA THR A 201 12.82 -1.00 -10.19
C THR A 201 12.22 -1.33 -11.56
N GLU A 202 12.70 -2.37 -12.20
CA GLU A 202 12.22 -2.81 -13.52
C GLU A 202 10.73 -3.16 -13.50
N VAL A 203 10.34 -4.00 -12.55
CA VAL A 203 8.93 -4.44 -12.43
C VAL A 203 8.06 -3.29 -11.96
N ALA A 204 8.47 -2.58 -10.91
CA ALA A 204 7.69 -1.49 -10.33
C ALA A 204 7.35 -0.40 -11.36
N ARG A 205 8.32 0.06 -12.13
CA ARG A 205 8.10 1.07 -13.17
C ARG A 205 7.16 0.59 -14.28
N ASN A 206 7.20 -0.67 -14.61
CA ASN A 206 6.31 -1.23 -15.61
C ASN A 206 4.87 -1.32 -15.10
N VAL A 207 4.65 -1.97 -13.95
CA VAL A 207 3.30 -2.25 -13.44
C VAL A 207 2.61 -1.03 -12.81
N ALA A 208 3.36 -0.06 -12.29
CA ALA A 208 2.80 1.16 -11.69
C ALA A 208 2.51 2.27 -12.71
N LYS A 209 2.95 2.14 -13.95
CA LYS A 209 2.86 3.20 -14.96
C LYS A 209 1.47 3.80 -15.11
N PRO A 210 0.36 3.04 -15.18
CA PRO A 210 -0.97 3.63 -15.29
C PRO A 210 -1.33 4.50 -14.09
N LEU A 211 -1.02 4.05 -12.88
CA LEU A 211 -1.29 4.80 -11.64
C LEU A 211 -0.41 6.05 -11.53
N VAL A 212 0.89 5.92 -11.83
CA VAL A 212 1.82 7.06 -11.86
C VAL A 212 1.33 8.13 -12.83
N LYS A 213 0.88 7.73 -14.03
CA LYS A 213 0.35 8.65 -15.03
C LYS A 213 -0.94 9.34 -14.56
N TYR A 214 -1.81 8.61 -13.88
CA TYR A 214 -3.02 9.19 -13.28
C TYR A 214 -2.67 10.26 -12.22
N ILE A 215 -1.73 9.94 -11.34
CA ILE A 215 -1.27 10.86 -10.28
C ILE A 215 -0.57 12.08 -10.89
N ASP A 216 0.28 11.88 -11.90
CA ASP A 216 0.93 12.98 -12.62
C ASP A 216 -0.10 13.94 -13.24
N ASN A 217 -1.13 13.40 -13.89
CA ASN A 217 -2.21 14.21 -14.46
C ASN A 217 -2.90 15.07 -13.38
N ALA A 218 -3.22 14.46 -12.22
CA ALA A 218 -3.93 15.14 -11.15
C ALA A 218 -3.08 16.20 -10.41
N LEU A 219 -1.78 15.92 -10.22
CA LEU A 219 -0.90 16.76 -9.39
C LEU A 219 -0.04 17.75 -10.19
N VAL A 220 0.24 17.45 -11.45
CA VAL A 220 1.20 18.21 -12.26
C VAL A 220 0.58 18.73 -13.55
N THR A 221 0.23 17.83 -14.48
CA THR A 221 -0.14 18.19 -15.86
C THR A 221 -1.47 18.92 -15.93
N ASP A 222 -2.51 18.42 -15.29
CA ASP A 222 -3.87 19.00 -15.29
C ASP A 222 -4.26 19.59 -13.93
N GLN A 223 -3.30 19.91 -13.09
CA GLN A 223 -3.49 20.32 -11.71
C GLN A 223 -4.49 21.49 -11.57
N ALA A 224 -4.49 22.46 -12.48
CA ALA A 224 -5.42 23.60 -12.44
C ALA A 224 -6.90 23.19 -12.62
N LYS A 225 -7.17 22.04 -13.20
CA LYS A 225 -8.52 21.46 -13.41
C LYS A 225 -8.87 20.38 -12.40
N ALA A 226 -7.87 19.89 -11.65
CA ALA A 226 -8.07 18.82 -10.70
C ALA A 226 -8.93 19.28 -9.51
N PRO A 227 -9.70 18.36 -8.89
CA PRO A 227 -10.35 18.61 -7.60
C PRO A 227 -9.31 19.01 -6.53
N LYS A 228 -9.74 19.75 -5.52
CA LYS A 228 -8.86 20.09 -4.38
C LYS A 228 -8.39 18.85 -3.64
N ILE A 229 -9.23 17.82 -3.57
CA ILE A 229 -8.98 16.56 -2.89
C ILE A 229 -9.32 15.43 -3.85
N THR A 230 -8.36 14.56 -4.11
CA THR A 230 -8.56 13.32 -4.87
C THR A 230 -8.25 12.13 -3.95
N VAL A 231 -9.19 11.20 -3.85
CA VAL A 231 -9.04 9.96 -3.09
C VAL A 231 -8.99 8.80 -4.07
N LEU A 232 -7.86 8.12 -4.13
CA LEU A 232 -7.67 6.91 -4.96
C LEU A 232 -7.63 5.68 -4.05
N VAL A 233 -8.42 4.67 -4.36
CA VAL A 233 -8.49 3.43 -3.57
C VAL A 233 -8.15 2.22 -4.43
N GLY A 234 -6.97 1.69 -4.20
CA GLY A 234 -6.41 0.51 -4.86
C GLY A 234 -5.98 -0.56 -3.85
N HIS A 235 -4.79 -1.08 -4.05
CA HIS A 235 -4.24 -2.23 -3.34
C HIS A 235 -2.86 -1.93 -2.75
N ASP A 236 -2.40 -2.79 -1.86
CA ASP A 236 -1.06 -2.80 -1.30
C ASP A 236 0.03 -2.87 -2.40
N SER A 237 -0.19 -3.68 -3.43
CA SER A 237 0.69 -3.76 -4.61
C SER A 237 0.82 -2.42 -5.35
N ASN A 238 -0.25 -1.61 -5.38
CA ASN A 238 -0.19 -0.26 -5.95
C ASN A 238 0.71 0.67 -5.13
N ILE A 239 0.62 0.64 -3.80
CA ILE A 239 1.49 1.43 -2.93
C ILE A 239 2.94 0.97 -3.08
N ALA A 240 3.21 -0.33 -2.98
CA ALA A 240 4.56 -0.88 -3.07
C ALA A 240 5.24 -0.52 -4.41
N SER A 241 4.56 -0.75 -5.52
CA SER A 241 5.10 -0.44 -6.85
C SER A 241 5.21 1.06 -7.11
N LEU A 242 4.26 1.88 -6.65
CA LEU A 242 4.31 3.34 -6.76
C LEU A 242 5.53 3.93 -6.07
N LEU A 243 5.76 3.56 -4.81
CA LEU A 243 6.88 4.08 -4.04
C LEU A 243 8.24 3.70 -4.66
N THR A 244 8.33 2.50 -5.20
CA THR A 244 9.55 2.06 -5.90
C THR A 244 9.70 2.73 -7.27
N ALA A 245 8.63 2.83 -8.05
CA ALA A 245 8.66 3.46 -9.37
C ALA A 245 9.06 4.93 -9.32
N LEU A 246 8.65 5.65 -8.27
CA LEU A 246 8.99 7.04 -8.02
C LEU A 246 10.34 7.22 -7.29
N ASP A 247 11.03 6.14 -6.96
CA ASP A 247 12.33 6.12 -6.31
C ASP A 247 12.34 6.85 -4.94
N PHE A 248 11.37 6.50 -4.08
CA PHE A 248 11.37 6.96 -2.70
C PHE A 248 12.56 6.37 -1.92
N LYS A 249 13.12 7.17 -1.01
CA LYS A 249 14.13 6.69 -0.08
C LYS A 249 13.53 5.66 0.89
N PRO A 250 14.35 4.76 1.46
CA PRO A 250 13.89 3.82 2.48
C PRO A 250 13.18 4.53 3.63
N TYR A 251 12.09 3.93 4.12
CA TYR A 251 11.29 4.42 5.22
C TYR A 251 10.94 3.27 6.18
N GLN A 252 10.50 3.62 7.38
CA GLN A 252 10.05 2.67 8.38
C GLN A 252 8.71 3.14 8.95
N LEU A 253 7.74 2.22 9.04
CA LEU A 253 6.48 2.45 9.72
C LEU A 253 6.61 2.03 11.18
N HIS A 254 6.48 3.00 12.09
CA HIS A 254 6.56 2.76 13.54
C HIS A 254 5.31 2.00 14.01
N ASP A 255 5.48 1.10 14.98
CA ASP A 255 4.40 0.30 15.57
C ASP A 255 3.58 -0.50 14.56
N GLN A 256 4.22 -0.89 13.46
CA GLN A 256 3.62 -1.65 12.39
C GLN A 256 4.63 -2.69 11.84
N HIS A 257 4.17 -3.92 11.59
CA HIS A 257 5.01 -4.99 11.06
C HIS A 257 4.91 -5.11 9.53
N GLU A 258 3.84 -4.61 8.95
CA GLU A 258 3.61 -4.61 7.51
C GLU A 258 4.14 -3.33 6.87
N ARG A 259 4.69 -3.43 5.66
CA ARG A 259 5.08 -2.26 4.87
C ARG A 259 3.89 -1.60 4.20
N THR A 260 2.84 -2.35 3.95
CA THR A 260 1.61 -1.90 3.31
C THR A 260 0.40 -2.33 4.12
N PRO A 261 0.23 -1.76 5.34
CA PRO A 261 -0.85 -2.14 6.23
C PRO A 261 -2.21 -1.75 5.67
N ILE A 262 -3.24 -2.49 6.11
CA ILE A 262 -4.64 -2.18 5.78
C ILE A 262 -4.95 -0.72 6.09
N GLY A 263 -5.59 -0.03 5.15
CA GLY A 263 -5.97 1.37 5.29
C GLY A 263 -4.81 2.37 5.20
N GLY A 264 -3.57 1.90 4.96
CA GLY A 264 -2.43 2.78 4.74
C GLY A 264 -2.60 3.65 3.49
N LYS A 265 -2.13 4.89 3.56
CA LYS A 265 -2.33 5.91 2.51
C LYS A 265 -1.05 6.68 2.26
N ILE A 266 -0.77 6.93 1.00
CA ILE A 266 0.26 7.89 0.57
C ILE A 266 -0.44 9.21 0.29
N VAL A 267 -0.10 10.25 1.03
CA VAL A 267 -0.75 11.56 0.96
C VAL A 267 0.20 12.56 0.33
N PHE A 268 -0.10 12.97 -0.89
CA PHE A 268 0.62 14.03 -1.62
C PHE A 268 -0.04 15.37 -1.31
N GLN A 269 0.74 16.36 -0.88
CA GLN A 269 0.25 17.65 -0.41
C GLN A 269 0.98 18.78 -1.12
N ARG A 270 0.25 19.59 -1.89
CA ARG A 270 0.77 20.86 -2.43
C ARG A 270 0.56 21.95 -1.39
N TRP A 271 1.62 22.68 -1.13
CA TRP A 271 1.64 23.80 -0.18
C TRP A 271 2.14 25.08 -0.84
N HIS A 272 1.60 26.20 -0.42
CA HIS A 272 2.10 27.51 -0.79
C HIS A 272 2.74 28.20 0.42
N ASP A 273 4.04 28.44 0.34
CA ASP A 273 4.78 29.24 1.32
C ASP A 273 4.57 30.73 0.99
N LYS A 274 3.68 31.37 1.75
CA LYS A 274 3.33 32.79 1.55
C LYS A 274 4.51 33.75 1.76
N ASN A 275 5.44 33.38 2.67
CA ASN A 275 6.57 34.24 3.00
C ASN A 275 7.63 34.23 1.90
N ALA A 276 7.94 33.08 1.35
CA ALA A 276 8.90 32.92 0.27
C ALA A 276 8.26 32.94 -1.11
N ASN A 277 6.91 33.03 -1.20
CA ASN A 277 6.13 32.99 -2.43
C ASN A 277 6.54 31.81 -3.35
N ARG A 278 6.55 30.62 -2.79
CA ARG A 278 6.95 29.39 -3.50
C ARG A 278 6.01 28.23 -3.23
N GLU A 279 5.89 27.38 -4.23
CA GLU A 279 5.12 26.14 -4.13
C GLU A 279 6.02 24.99 -3.63
N LEU A 280 5.46 24.17 -2.77
CA LEU A 280 6.15 23.06 -2.11
C LEU A 280 5.32 21.78 -2.22
N MET A 281 5.99 20.65 -2.14
CA MET A 281 5.39 19.30 -2.01
C MET A 281 5.80 18.68 -0.68
N LYS A 282 4.82 18.13 0.02
CA LYS A 282 5.04 17.24 1.16
C LYS A 282 4.34 15.91 0.91
N ILE A 283 5.02 14.81 1.21
CA ILE A 283 4.47 13.46 1.02
C ILE A 283 4.59 12.71 2.32
N GLU A 284 3.48 12.13 2.78
CA GLU A 284 3.43 11.37 4.01
C GLU A 284 2.80 10.00 3.78
N TYR A 285 3.28 9.01 4.52
CA TYR A 285 2.58 7.76 4.72
C TYR A 285 1.71 7.89 5.98
N VAL A 286 0.40 7.79 5.83
CA VAL A 286 -0.57 7.84 6.92
C VAL A 286 -1.15 6.45 7.11
N TYR A 287 -1.08 5.91 8.32
CA TYR A 287 -1.47 4.54 8.59
C TYR A 287 -1.87 4.35 10.05
N GLN A 288 -2.51 3.23 10.36
CA GLN A 288 -2.78 2.84 11.74
C GLN A 288 -1.70 1.88 12.23
N SER A 289 -1.33 1.97 13.51
CA SER A 289 -0.49 0.94 14.13
C SER A 289 -1.21 -0.40 14.20
N SER A 290 -0.47 -1.48 14.41
CA SER A 290 -1.07 -2.82 14.59
C SER A 290 -2.08 -2.85 15.74
N GLU A 291 -1.81 -2.10 16.82
CA GLU A 291 -2.71 -1.99 17.97
C GLU A 291 -3.97 -1.19 17.63
N GLN A 292 -3.83 -0.04 16.96
CA GLN A 292 -4.97 0.76 16.51
C GLN A 292 -5.90 -0.03 15.58
N LEU A 293 -5.33 -0.84 14.67
CA LEU A 293 -6.11 -1.72 13.79
C LEU A 293 -6.85 -2.79 14.60
N ARG A 294 -6.15 -3.48 15.48
CA ARG A 294 -6.76 -4.56 16.28
C ARG A 294 -7.87 -4.07 17.19
N ASN A 295 -7.65 -2.94 17.87
CA ASN A 295 -8.62 -2.38 18.82
C ASN A 295 -9.75 -1.62 18.11
N ALA A 296 -9.65 -1.42 16.79
CA ALA A 296 -10.52 -0.54 16.04
C ALA A 296 -10.64 0.85 16.71
N ASP A 297 -9.49 1.43 17.05
CA ASP A 297 -9.43 2.70 17.78
C ASP A 297 -10.11 3.82 16.98
N VAL A 298 -10.91 4.61 17.67
CA VAL A 298 -11.50 5.83 17.10
C VAL A 298 -10.40 6.87 16.91
N LEU A 299 -10.15 7.23 15.67
CA LEU A 299 -9.12 8.21 15.32
C LEU A 299 -9.67 9.64 15.34
N SER A 300 -8.83 10.57 15.80
CA SER A 300 -9.10 12.01 15.81
C SER A 300 -7.77 12.77 15.87
N LEU A 301 -7.78 14.10 15.81
CA LEU A 301 -6.56 14.90 16.05
C LEU A 301 -5.96 14.70 17.45
N LYS A 302 -6.77 14.30 18.43
CA LYS A 302 -6.30 13.98 19.80
C LYS A 302 -5.77 12.56 19.93
N SER A 303 -6.25 11.65 19.10
CA SER A 303 -5.81 10.26 19.02
C SER A 303 -5.52 9.93 17.54
N PRO A 304 -4.42 10.44 16.99
CA PRO A 304 -4.18 10.46 15.56
C PRO A 304 -3.75 9.09 15.01
N ALA A 305 -3.94 8.92 13.70
CA ALA A 305 -3.21 7.93 12.93
C ALA A 305 -1.71 8.21 13.00
N GLN A 306 -0.91 7.20 12.68
CA GLN A 306 0.54 7.34 12.53
C GLN A 306 0.87 8.07 11.22
N ARG A 307 1.96 8.85 11.23
CA ARG A 307 2.46 9.54 10.03
C ARG A 307 3.97 9.40 9.93
N VAL A 308 4.45 9.15 8.72
CA VAL A 308 5.88 9.16 8.38
C VAL A 308 6.05 10.05 7.15
N THR A 309 6.91 11.05 7.24
CA THR A 309 7.29 11.86 6.07
C THR A 309 8.17 11.04 5.13
N LEU A 310 7.81 11.02 3.86
CA LEU A 310 8.54 10.33 2.81
C LEU A 310 9.39 11.31 2.00
N GLU A 311 10.53 10.83 1.50
CA GLU A 311 11.45 11.61 0.69
C GLU A 311 11.72 10.91 -0.64
N LEU A 312 11.54 11.64 -1.73
CA LEU A 312 11.94 11.21 -3.07
C LEU A 312 13.44 11.45 -3.29
N LYS A 313 14.13 10.49 -3.88
CA LYS A 313 15.46 10.77 -4.42
C LYS A 313 15.33 11.84 -5.51
N GLY A 314 16.18 12.86 -5.41
CA GLY A 314 16.11 14.00 -6.34
C GLY A 314 15.14 15.12 -5.92
N CYS A 315 14.39 14.98 -4.84
CA CYS A 315 13.59 16.04 -4.22
C CYS A 315 13.84 16.09 -2.71
N PRO A 316 15.03 16.56 -2.27
CA PRO A 316 15.40 16.56 -0.86
C PRO A 316 14.46 17.45 -0.04
N ILE A 317 14.07 16.95 1.12
CA ILE A 317 13.15 17.62 2.03
C ILE A 317 13.89 18.52 3.03
N ASP A 318 13.26 19.61 3.42
CA ASP A 318 13.68 20.46 4.53
C ASP A 318 13.30 19.86 5.90
N ALA A 319 13.60 20.59 6.97
CA ALA A 319 13.29 20.15 8.34
C ALA A 319 11.79 19.93 8.59
N ASN A 320 10.91 20.51 7.79
CA ASN A 320 9.45 20.38 7.88
C ASN A 320 8.88 19.33 6.91
N GLY A 321 9.73 18.67 6.14
CA GLY A 321 9.35 17.60 5.20
C GLY A 321 8.93 18.11 3.82
N PHE A 322 9.24 19.33 3.46
CA PHE A 322 8.89 19.94 2.16
C PHE A 322 10.04 19.85 1.17
N CYS A 323 9.72 19.56 -0.08
CA CYS A 323 10.65 19.73 -1.20
C CYS A 323 10.08 20.72 -2.24
N PRO A 324 10.95 21.34 -3.07
CA PRO A 324 10.50 22.29 -4.09
C PRO A 324 9.59 21.62 -5.14
N ILE A 325 8.48 22.28 -5.49
CA ILE A 325 7.49 21.72 -6.41
C ILE A 325 8.07 21.43 -7.80
N ASP A 326 9.01 22.26 -8.29
CA ASP A 326 9.58 22.08 -9.63
C ASP A 326 10.38 20.76 -9.72
N GLN A 327 11.11 20.39 -8.67
CA GLN A 327 11.83 19.13 -8.61
C GLN A 327 10.85 17.96 -8.58
N PHE A 328 9.79 18.05 -7.78
CA PHE A 328 8.74 17.04 -7.76
C PHE A 328 8.08 16.88 -9.13
N ASN A 329 7.69 17.99 -9.77
CA ASN A 329 7.05 17.95 -11.08
C ASN A 329 7.94 17.28 -12.15
N THR A 330 9.24 17.56 -12.13
CA THR A 330 10.20 16.92 -13.05
C THR A 330 10.26 15.42 -12.84
N LEU A 331 10.35 14.97 -11.58
CA LEU A 331 10.40 13.54 -11.25
C LEU A 331 9.11 12.82 -11.65
N MET A 332 7.94 13.43 -11.41
CA MET A 332 6.65 12.85 -11.78
C MET A 332 6.49 12.73 -13.28
N ASN A 333 6.78 13.80 -14.03
CA ASN A 333 6.74 13.80 -15.49
C ASN A 333 7.67 12.74 -16.10
N ASP A 334 8.86 12.55 -15.53
CA ASP A 334 9.81 11.55 -16.01
C ASP A 334 9.33 10.12 -15.69
N ALA A 335 8.74 9.91 -14.54
CA ALA A 335 8.18 8.60 -14.17
C ALA A 335 6.91 8.23 -14.96
N ALA A 336 6.17 9.21 -15.45
CA ALA A 336 4.93 9.01 -16.23
C ALA A 336 5.18 8.69 -17.72
N LYS A 337 6.39 8.91 -18.25
CA LYS A 337 6.79 8.56 -19.63
C LYS A 337 6.96 7.06 -19.79
#